data_b3e32d647839f5b87a20f17b58245101
#
_entry.id   b3e32d647839f5b87a20f17b58245101
#
_cell.length_a   1.000
_cell.length_b   1.000
_cell.length_c   1.000
_cell.angle_alpha   90.00
_cell.angle_beta   90.00
_cell.angle_gamma   90.00
#
_symmetry.space_group_name_H-M   'P 1'
#
loop_
_entity.id
_entity.type
_entity.pdbx_description
1 polymer ?
#
loop_
_entity_poly.entity_id
_entity_poly.type
_entity_poly.pdbx_seq_one_letter_code
_entity_poly.pdbx_strand_id
1 'polypeptide(L)'
;MKLLIRVKSPLNKESKVVAGNFLSLFLLKGVDFLIPLLTLPYLLRVIGNDGYGQIMFALALINYFIGFAYYGFNLTGTRFVAANKGSKMRLQYIYTVVNSTRLFLCIVSSILIVGLVFSIPSFKEYATLYLLFTPMIWGGALLSDWMYQGLERMKFIAILNTGVRLIFLIAVFAFIHGQEDLWVYPLSLSVAYIVSAFISHRLLRRLLGLKFRLCRFKHISKRLRIDFPIFINQFVPTLYNNTSGFILGLVAPISMVGIYSAIKKVADIFVTLTDLFTRAIFPNIVRNQEKFNRYSRGMIAIGLLYCLLPIEIGRASCRERV
;
A
#
# COMPACT_ATOMS: atom_id res chain seq x y z
N MET A 1 -51.87 28.28 -8.78
CA MET A 1 -51.23 27.90 -10.06
C MET A 1 -49.79 27.55 -9.74
N LYS A 2 -49.48 26.21 -9.70
CA LYS A 2 -48.22 25.67 -9.19
C LYS A 2 -47.13 25.81 -10.25
N LEU A 3 -46.10 26.60 -9.98
CA LEU A 3 -44.85 26.59 -10.72
C LEU A 3 -43.93 25.50 -10.17
N LEU A 4 -44.01 24.32 -10.78
CA LEU A 4 -43.00 23.24 -10.59
C LEU A 4 -41.75 23.61 -11.41
N ILE A 5 -40.81 24.29 -10.78
CA ILE A 5 -39.46 24.45 -11.32
C ILE A 5 -38.76 23.08 -11.16
N ARG A 6 -38.74 22.36 -12.27
CA ARG A 6 -37.99 21.09 -12.41
C ARG A 6 -36.52 21.43 -12.55
N VAL A 7 -35.84 21.63 -11.41
CA VAL A 7 -34.38 21.72 -11.35
C VAL A 7 -33.81 20.38 -11.80
N LYS A 8 -33.53 20.24 -13.09
CA LYS A 8 -32.64 19.18 -13.60
C LYS A 8 -31.25 19.49 -13.09
N SER A 9 -30.92 18.96 -11.92
CA SER A 9 -29.66 19.19 -11.25
C SER A 9 -28.49 18.55 -12.03
N PRO A 10 -27.34 19.24 -12.16
CA PRO A 10 -26.10 18.67 -12.69
C PRO A 10 -25.49 17.56 -11.81
N LEU A 11 -26.16 17.20 -10.72
CA LEU A 11 -25.83 16.14 -9.77
C LEU A 11 -25.58 14.77 -10.40
N ASN A 12 -26.08 14.52 -11.64
CA ASN A 12 -26.01 13.20 -12.25
C ASN A 12 -24.62 12.86 -12.84
N LYS A 13 -23.77 13.84 -13.13
CA LYS A 13 -22.41 13.61 -13.67
C LYS A 13 -21.38 13.48 -12.55
N GLU A 14 -21.46 14.34 -11.56
CA GLU A 14 -20.58 14.28 -10.37
C GLU A 14 -20.87 13.06 -9.51
N SER A 15 -22.14 12.71 -9.29
CA SER A 15 -22.50 11.52 -8.54
C SER A 15 -22.08 10.22 -9.23
N LYS A 16 -22.11 10.16 -10.58
CA LYS A 16 -21.57 9.01 -11.34
C LYS A 16 -20.06 8.88 -11.22
N VAL A 17 -19.32 9.99 -11.23
CA VAL A 17 -17.86 9.99 -11.02
C VAL A 17 -17.53 9.54 -9.60
N VAL A 18 -18.22 10.05 -8.60
CA VAL A 18 -18.04 9.64 -7.20
C VAL A 18 -18.36 8.17 -7.00
N ALA A 19 -19.49 7.69 -7.55
CA ALA A 19 -19.87 6.28 -7.48
C ALA A 19 -18.87 5.36 -8.21
N GLY A 20 -18.39 5.76 -9.38
CA GLY A 20 -17.37 5.03 -10.13
C GLY A 20 -16.03 4.97 -9.40
N ASN A 21 -15.61 6.07 -8.78
CA ASN A 21 -14.41 6.12 -7.94
C ASN A 21 -14.56 5.23 -6.70
N PHE A 22 -15.72 5.26 -6.04
CA PHE A 22 -16.00 4.41 -4.89
C PHE A 22 -15.96 2.93 -5.26
N LEU A 23 -16.64 2.53 -6.34
CA LEU A 23 -16.64 1.15 -6.83
C LEU A 23 -15.22 0.68 -7.18
N SER A 24 -14.43 1.52 -7.84
CA SER A 24 -13.04 1.20 -8.17
C SER A 24 -12.17 0.97 -6.93
N LEU A 25 -12.34 1.80 -5.90
CA LEU A 25 -11.64 1.63 -4.62
C LEU A 25 -12.13 0.41 -3.85
N PHE A 26 -13.43 0.10 -3.92
CA PHE A 26 -14.01 -1.08 -3.29
C PHE A 26 -13.47 -2.37 -3.93
N LEU A 27 -13.43 -2.45 -5.26
CA LEU A 27 -12.84 -3.57 -5.98
C LEU A 27 -11.34 -3.73 -5.66
N LEU A 28 -10.59 -2.62 -5.63
CA LEU A 28 -9.18 -2.63 -5.23
C LEU A 28 -9.01 -3.22 -3.82
N LYS A 29 -9.81 -2.79 -2.87
CA LYS A 29 -9.76 -3.29 -1.49
C LYS A 29 -10.17 -4.76 -1.40
N GLY A 30 -11.13 -5.21 -2.21
CA GLY A 30 -11.48 -6.63 -2.33
C GLY A 30 -10.29 -7.48 -2.79
N VAL A 31 -9.55 -7.02 -3.78
CA VAL A 31 -8.32 -7.69 -4.25
C VAL A 31 -7.23 -7.67 -3.19
N ASP A 32 -7.09 -6.56 -2.44
CA ASP A 32 -6.18 -6.46 -1.29
C ASP A 32 -6.42 -7.54 -0.23
N PHE A 33 -7.66 -7.94 -0.09
CA PHE A 33 -8.10 -8.93 0.87
C PHE A 33 -7.96 -10.37 0.34
N LEU A 34 -8.41 -10.62 -0.88
CA LEU A 34 -8.48 -11.97 -1.45
C LEU A 34 -7.08 -12.55 -1.72
N ILE A 35 -6.15 -11.75 -2.22
CA ILE A 35 -4.83 -12.26 -2.61
C ILE A 35 -4.02 -12.78 -1.41
N PRO A 36 -3.89 -12.07 -0.28
CA PRO A 36 -3.26 -12.64 0.89
C PRO A 36 -3.96 -13.91 1.42
N LEU A 37 -5.29 -13.95 1.37
CA LEU A 37 -6.06 -15.10 1.80
C LEU A 37 -5.77 -16.36 0.97
N LEU A 38 -5.54 -16.17 -0.34
CA LEU A 38 -5.19 -17.26 -1.24
C LEU A 38 -3.71 -17.66 -1.16
N THR A 39 -2.82 -16.65 -1.10
CA THR A 39 -1.38 -16.91 -1.16
C THR A 39 -0.79 -17.36 0.16
N LEU A 40 -1.31 -16.91 1.31
CA LEU A 40 -0.76 -17.24 2.62
C LEU A 40 -0.79 -18.75 2.92
N PRO A 41 -1.94 -19.47 2.81
CA PRO A 41 -1.97 -20.91 3.06
C PRO A 41 -1.08 -21.70 2.09
N TYR A 42 -1.02 -21.27 0.83
CA TYR A 42 -0.16 -21.87 -0.17
C TYR A 42 1.31 -21.75 0.22
N LEU A 43 1.76 -20.52 0.52
CA LEU A 43 3.15 -20.25 0.88
C LEU A 43 3.55 -21.00 2.15
N LEU A 44 2.72 -20.99 3.20
CA LEU A 44 3.03 -21.73 4.43
C LEU A 44 3.15 -23.24 4.20
N ARG A 45 2.39 -23.80 3.26
CA ARG A 45 2.48 -25.23 2.89
C ARG A 45 3.73 -25.55 2.08
N VAL A 46 4.12 -24.66 1.14
CA VAL A 46 5.19 -24.93 0.17
C VAL A 46 6.57 -24.56 0.73
N ILE A 47 6.71 -23.39 1.33
CA ILE A 47 8.00 -22.87 1.81
C ILE A 47 8.15 -22.98 3.35
N GLY A 48 7.09 -23.37 4.06
CA GLY A 48 7.09 -23.49 5.51
C GLY A 48 7.14 -22.17 6.25
N ASN A 49 7.14 -22.25 7.59
CA ASN A 49 7.20 -21.08 8.46
C ASN A 49 8.56 -20.37 8.37
N ASP A 50 9.65 -21.12 8.18
CA ASP A 50 11.00 -20.56 8.09
C ASP A 50 11.17 -19.73 6.82
N GLY A 51 10.84 -20.28 5.66
CA GLY A 51 10.92 -19.57 4.39
C GLY A 51 10.02 -18.34 4.37
N TYR A 52 8.79 -18.46 4.87
CA TYR A 52 7.89 -17.32 4.99
C TYR A 52 8.41 -16.27 5.97
N GLY A 53 9.04 -16.70 7.08
CA GLY A 53 9.68 -15.83 8.05
C GLY A 53 10.83 -15.02 7.46
N GLN A 54 11.70 -15.64 6.67
CA GLN A 54 12.80 -14.97 5.97
C GLN A 54 12.28 -13.86 5.04
N ILE A 55 11.26 -14.17 4.25
CA ILE A 55 10.62 -13.19 3.35
C ILE A 55 10.03 -12.02 4.15
N MET A 56 9.30 -12.31 5.23
CA MET A 56 8.62 -11.28 6.03
C MET A 56 9.61 -10.42 6.82
N PHE A 57 10.69 -11.00 7.31
CA PHE A 57 11.76 -10.27 7.97
C PHE A 57 12.44 -9.29 7.00
N ALA A 58 12.80 -9.76 5.80
CA ALA A 58 13.35 -8.89 4.78
C ALA A 58 12.36 -7.78 4.38
N LEU A 59 11.08 -8.13 4.19
CA LEU A 59 10.04 -7.18 3.82
C LEU A 59 9.79 -6.12 4.90
N ALA A 60 9.92 -6.47 6.19
CA ALA A 60 9.79 -5.52 7.28
C ALA A 60 10.83 -4.39 7.19
N LEU A 61 12.10 -4.72 6.91
CA LEU A 61 13.13 -3.73 6.66
C LEU A 61 12.85 -2.88 5.41
N ILE A 62 12.51 -3.53 4.31
CA ILE A 62 12.18 -2.86 3.04
C ILE A 62 11.02 -1.87 3.19
N ASN A 63 10.01 -2.19 3.99
CA ASN A 63 8.88 -1.31 4.25
C ASN A 63 9.28 0.03 4.89
N TYR A 64 10.35 0.07 5.73
CA TYR A 64 10.88 1.32 6.23
C TYR A 64 11.42 2.19 5.09
N PHE A 65 12.17 1.61 4.16
CA PHE A 65 12.71 2.33 3.02
C PHE A 65 11.63 2.74 2.00
N ILE A 66 10.57 1.95 1.85
CA ILE A 66 9.38 2.33 1.06
C ILE A 66 8.73 3.57 1.70
N GLY A 67 8.48 3.57 3.01
CA GLY A 67 7.94 4.72 3.72
C GLY A 67 8.82 5.96 3.59
N PHE A 68 10.13 5.79 3.70
CA PHE A 68 11.13 6.84 3.48
C PHE A 68 11.08 7.40 2.03
N ALA A 69 11.06 6.53 1.03
CA ALA A 69 11.01 6.94 -0.38
C ALA A 69 9.69 7.63 -0.76
N TYR A 70 8.59 7.29 -0.12
CA TYR A 70 7.30 7.95 -0.34
C TYR A 70 7.26 9.37 0.21
N TYR A 71 7.96 9.65 1.29
CA TYR A 71 8.15 10.96 1.91
C TYR A 71 6.86 11.78 2.11
N GLY A 72 5.71 11.12 2.26
CA GLY A 72 4.42 11.79 2.37
C GLY A 72 3.87 12.44 1.08
N PHE A 73 4.56 12.26 -0.06
CA PHE A 73 4.14 12.81 -1.35
C PHE A 73 2.80 12.26 -1.85
N ASN A 74 2.34 11.13 -1.32
CA ASN A 74 1.01 10.64 -1.60
C ASN A 74 -0.06 11.64 -1.14
N LEU A 75 0.16 12.34 -0.04
CA LEU A 75 -0.76 13.36 0.49
C LEU A 75 -0.49 14.74 -0.12
N THR A 76 0.76 15.22 -0.03
CA THR A 76 1.11 16.58 -0.51
C THR A 76 1.02 16.70 -2.01
N GLY A 77 1.51 15.71 -2.76
CA GLY A 77 1.41 15.66 -4.22
C GLY A 77 -0.03 15.68 -4.69
N THR A 78 -0.88 14.84 -4.09
CA THR A 78 -2.32 14.79 -4.37
C THR A 78 -2.98 16.16 -4.17
N ARG A 79 -2.71 16.84 -3.04
CA ARG A 79 -3.24 18.17 -2.74
C ARG A 79 -2.82 19.20 -3.78
N PHE A 80 -1.53 19.21 -4.18
CA PHE A 80 -1.04 20.15 -5.18
C PHE A 80 -1.62 19.91 -6.57
N VAL A 81 -1.78 18.67 -6.96
CA VAL A 81 -2.43 18.31 -8.23
C VAL A 81 -3.88 18.74 -8.22
N ALA A 82 -4.63 18.47 -7.16
CA ALA A 82 -6.02 18.85 -7.01
C ALA A 82 -6.22 20.37 -7.13
N ALA A 83 -5.34 21.17 -6.50
CA ALA A 83 -5.38 22.62 -6.54
C ALA A 83 -4.97 23.23 -7.92
N ASN A 84 -4.34 22.44 -8.80
CA ASN A 84 -3.79 22.95 -10.07
C ASN A 84 -4.27 22.18 -11.31
N LYS A 85 -5.41 21.48 -11.23
CA LYS A 85 -5.96 20.63 -12.32
C LYS A 85 -6.08 21.36 -13.67
N GLY A 86 -6.37 22.66 -13.67
CA GLY A 86 -6.57 23.46 -14.88
C GLY A 86 -5.28 23.89 -15.60
N SER A 87 -4.10 23.68 -15.02
CA SER A 87 -2.84 24.17 -15.59
C SER A 87 -1.86 23.04 -15.88
N LYS A 88 -1.73 22.70 -17.18
CA LYS A 88 -0.77 21.67 -17.62
C LYS A 88 0.68 22.00 -17.22
N MET A 89 1.06 23.26 -17.24
CA MET A 89 2.41 23.72 -16.88
C MET A 89 2.69 23.45 -15.39
N ARG A 90 1.73 23.80 -14.51
CA ARG A 90 1.86 23.54 -13.07
C ARG A 90 1.85 22.05 -12.77
N LEU A 91 1.00 21.27 -13.43
CA LEU A 91 0.98 19.81 -13.30
C LEU A 91 2.33 19.20 -13.74
N GLN A 92 2.91 19.67 -14.84
CA GLN A 92 4.24 19.23 -15.29
C GLN A 92 5.33 19.56 -14.28
N TYR A 93 5.28 20.75 -13.66
CA TYR A 93 6.24 21.14 -12.63
C TYR A 93 6.13 20.24 -11.40
N ILE A 94 4.92 20.05 -10.86
CA ILE A 94 4.65 19.20 -9.70
C ILE A 94 5.13 17.77 -9.99
N TYR A 95 4.77 17.22 -11.15
CA TYR A 95 5.16 15.89 -11.59
C TYR A 95 6.69 15.72 -11.66
N THR A 96 7.38 16.71 -12.22
CA THR A 96 8.85 16.71 -12.31
C THR A 96 9.49 16.75 -10.93
N VAL A 97 9.07 17.67 -10.06
CA VAL A 97 9.70 17.84 -8.73
C VAL A 97 9.45 16.64 -7.83
N VAL A 98 8.23 16.14 -7.75
CA VAL A 98 7.90 14.99 -6.91
C VAL A 98 8.63 13.72 -7.37
N ASN A 99 8.60 13.41 -8.68
CA ASN A 99 9.29 12.22 -9.18
C ASN A 99 10.81 12.31 -9.07
N SER A 100 11.42 13.51 -9.30
CA SER A 100 12.86 13.70 -9.09
C SER A 100 13.24 13.52 -7.62
N THR A 101 12.41 14.01 -6.68
CA THR A 101 12.66 13.84 -5.25
C THR A 101 12.55 12.38 -4.83
N ARG A 102 11.53 11.66 -5.30
CA ARG A 102 11.36 10.23 -5.03
C ARG A 102 12.51 9.40 -5.61
N LEU A 103 12.94 9.71 -6.84
CA LEU A 103 14.08 9.06 -7.46
C LEU A 103 15.35 9.25 -6.61
N PHE A 104 15.61 10.47 -6.13
CA PHE A 104 16.72 10.74 -5.23
C PHE A 104 16.64 9.91 -3.93
N LEU A 105 15.46 9.85 -3.31
CA LEU A 105 15.22 9.05 -2.11
C LEU A 105 15.35 7.54 -2.37
N CYS A 106 14.98 7.03 -3.55
CA CYS A 106 15.21 5.64 -3.95
C CYS A 106 16.69 5.31 -4.06
N ILE A 107 17.52 6.22 -4.63
CA ILE A 107 18.97 6.06 -4.71
C ILE A 107 19.56 6.00 -3.30
N VAL A 108 19.19 6.94 -2.43
CA VAL A 108 19.63 6.94 -1.03
C VAL A 108 19.23 5.67 -0.31
N SER A 109 17.97 5.25 -0.45
CA SER A 109 17.47 3.99 0.14
C SER A 109 18.26 2.78 -0.34
N SER A 110 18.54 2.69 -1.66
CA SER A 110 19.31 1.57 -2.21
C SER A 110 20.75 1.52 -1.66
N ILE A 111 21.40 2.67 -1.56
CA ILE A 111 22.76 2.75 -0.99
C ILE A 111 22.75 2.32 0.49
N LEU A 112 21.77 2.79 1.25
CA LEU A 112 21.62 2.43 2.67
C LEU A 112 21.32 0.93 2.84
N ILE A 113 20.44 0.35 2.02
CA ILE A 113 20.12 -1.10 2.07
C ILE A 113 21.37 -1.92 1.76
N VAL A 114 22.10 -1.61 0.69
CA VAL A 114 23.35 -2.30 0.35
C VAL A 114 24.35 -2.18 1.50
N GLY A 115 24.53 -0.96 2.04
CA GLY A 115 25.42 -0.74 3.19
C GLY A 115 25.02 -1.58 4.41
N LEU A 116 23.73 -1.60 4.78
CA LEU A 116 23.24 -2.38 5.93
C LEU A 116 23.41 -3.88 5.72
N VAL A 117 23.05 -4.39 4.54
CA VAL A 117 23.10 -5.82 4.21
C VAL A 117 24.53 -6.36 4.26
N PHE A 118 25.51 -5.61 3.79
CA PHE A 118 26.90 -6.07 3.81
C PHE A 118 27.63 -5.75 5.11
N SER A 119 27.17 -4.79 5.92
CA SER A 119 27.81 -4.43 7.20
C SER A 119 27.34 -5.28 8.37
N ILE A 120 26.13 -5.84 8.32
CA ILE A 120 25.52 -6.57 9.44
C ILE A 120 25.43 -8.07 9.09
N PRO A 121 26.12 -8.97 9.84
CA PRO A 121 26.15 -10.41 9.55
C PRO A 121 24.75 -11.03 9.44
N SER A 122 23.84 -10.66 10.34
CA SER A 122 22.44 -11.19 10.34
C SER A 122 21.65 -10.83 9.07
N PHE A 123 22.00 -9.76 8.35
CA PHE A 123 21.35 -9.42 7.09
C PHE A 123 22.06 -10.03 5.89
N LYS A 124 23.34 -10.31 6.01
CA LYS A 124 24.14 -10.92 4.95
C LYS A 124 23.64 -12.31 4.57
N GLU A 125 23.12 -13.05 5.53
CA GLU A 125 22.51 -14.38 5.33
C GLU A 125 21.35 -14.33 4.32
N TYR A 126 20.54 -13.25 4.38
CA TYR A 126 19.38 -13.05 3.51
C TYR A 126 19.62 -11.98 2.43
N ALA A 127 20.88 -11.70 2.08
CA ALA A 127 21.24 -10.63 1.16
C ALA A 127 20.50 -10.69 -0.17
N THR A 128 20.31 -11.88 -0.73
CA THR A 128 19.58 -12.09 -1.98
C THR A 128 18.14 -11.56 -1.89
N LEU A 129 17.43 -11.81 -0.77
CA LEU A 129 16.06 -11.34 -0.60
C LEU A 129 16.00 -9.80 -0.52
N TYR A 130 16.91 -9.17 0.24
CA TYR A 130 16.97 -7.71 0.35
C TYR A 130 17.26 -7.03 -0.99
N LEU A 131 18.24 -7.57 -1.73
CA LEU A 131 18.62 -7.01 -3.04
C LEU A 131 17.49 -7.17 -4.06
N LEU A 132 16.79 -8.30 -4.07
CA LEU A 132 15.65 -8.54 -4.96
C LEU A 132 14.40 -7.72 -4.58
N PHE A 133 14.24 -7.32 -3.31
CA PHE A 133 13.20 -6.38 -2.90
C PHE A 133 13.54 -4.90 -3.22
N THR A 134 14.82 -4.56 -3.35
CA THR A 134 15.22 -3.15 -3.57
C THR A 134 14.53 -2.51 -4.78
N PRO A 135 14.37 -3.17 -5.95
CA PRO A 135 13.65 -2.60 -7.09
C PRO A 135 12.16 -2.34 -6.82
N MET A 136 11.54 -3.03 -5.85
CA MET A 136 10.17 -2.75 -5.41
C MET A 136 10.03 -1.33 -4.85
N ILE A 137 11.05 -0.81 -4.16
CA ILE A 137 11.06 0.56 -3.65
C ILE A 137 10.96 1.56 -4.81
N TRP A 138 11.74 1.33 -5.88
CA TRP A 138 11.72 2.17 -7.07
C TRP A 138 10.37 2.13 -7.78
N GLY A 139 9.86 0.92 -8.03
CA GLY A 139 8.56 0.74 -8.66
C GLY A 139 7.43 1.38 -7.86
N GLY A 140 7.38 1.15 -6.55
CA GLY A 140 6.36 1.71 -5.66
C GLY A 140 6.45 3.23 -5.53
N ALA A 141 7.65 3.78 -5.36
CA ALA A 141 7.84 5.22 -5.23
C ALA A 141 7.55 5.96 -6.55
N LEU A 142 7.88 5.38 -7.70
CA LEU A 142 7.62 5.99 -9.01
C LEU A 142 6.20 5.73 -9.52
N LEU A 143 5.44 4.84 -8.89
CA LEU A 143 4.02 4.69 -9.19
C LEU A 143 3.27 5.98 -8.85
N SER A 144 2.58 6.55 -9.84
CA SER A 144 2.04 7.90 -9.74
C SER A 144 0.59 7.93 -9.22
N ASP A 145 0.25 7.12 -8.20
CA ASP A 145 -1.09 7.05 -7.61
C ASP A 145 -1.58 8.42 -7.12
N TRP A 146 -0.69 9.19 -6.49
CA TRP A 146 -0.96 10.54 -6.02
C TRP A 146 -1.42 11.50 -7.14
N MET A 147 -0.92 11.29 -8.35
CA MET A 147 -1.30 12.10 -9.51
C MET A 147 -2.71 11.77 -9.96
N TYR A 148 -3.05 10.49 -10.09
CA TYR A 148 -4.40 10.05 -10.44
C TYR A 148 -5.41 10.41 -9.37
N GLN A 149 -5.04 10.30 -8.10
CA GLN A 149 -5.87 10.70 -6.97
C GLN A 149 -6.19 12.19 -7.01
N GLY A 150 -5.17 13.04 -7.21
CA GLY A 150 -5.34 14.48 -7.35
C GLY A 150 -6.18 14.88 -8.56
N LEU A 151 -6.15 14.10 -9.64
CA LEU A 151 -6.97 14.29 -10.83
C LEU A 151 -8.38 13.69 -10.72
N GLU A 152 -8.71 13.03 -9.58
CA GLU A 152 -9.98 12.31 -9.36
C GLU A 152 -10.19 11.15 -10.36
N ARG A 153 -9.10 10.52 -10.79
CA ARG A 153 -9.11 9.38 -11.74
C ARG A 153 -8.78 8.07 -11.04
N MET A 154 -9.52 7.71 -9.99
CA MET A 154 -9.28 6.54 -9.13
C MET A 154 -9.27 5.21 -9.88
N LYS A 155 -9.95 5.12 -11.02
CA LYS A 155 -9.97 3.93 -11.89
C LYS A 155 -8.56 3.48 -12.28
N PHE A 156 -7.66 4.41 -12.58
CA PHE A 156 -6.29 4.06 -12.96
C PHE A 156 -5.49 3.52 -11.78
N ILE A 157 -5.71 4.05 -10.57
CA ILE A 157 -5.12 3.52 -9.34
C ILE A 157 -5.56 2.07 -9.15
N ALA A 158 -6.87 1.81 -9.26
CA ALA A 158 -7.41 0.46 -9.13
C ALA A 158 -6.80 -0.51 -10.15
N ILE A 159 -6.75 -0.14 -11.42
CA ILE A 159 -6.19 -0.99 -12.48
C ILE A 159 -4.71 -1.28 -12.25
N LEU A 160 -3.90 -0.27 -11.94
CA LEU A 160 -2.45 -0.42 -11.77
C LEU A 160 -2.12 -1.27 -10.54
N ASN A 161 -2.77 -1.00 -9.41
CA ASN A 161 -2.51 -1.74 -8.18
C ASN A 161 -3.08 -3.17 -8.23
N THR A 162 -4.25 -3.39 -8.86
CA THR A 162 -4.75 -4.75 -9.13
C THR A 162 -3.80 -5.50 -10.07
N GLY A 163 -3.24 -4.82 -11.09
CA GLY A 163 -2.23 -5.40 -11.97
C GLY A 163 -1.00 -5.89 -11.23
N VAL A 164 -0.45 -5.09 -10.30
CA VAL A 164 0.66 -5.51 -9.42
C VAL A 164 0.33 -6.81 -8.71
N ARG A 165 -0.87 -6.90 -8.12
CA ARG A 165 -1.29 -8.06 -7.33
C ARG A 165 -1.56 -9.29 -8.16
N LEU A 166 -2.13 -9.13 -9.34
CA LEU A 166 -2.36 -10.26 -10.24
C LEU A 166 -1.05 -10.82 -10.77
N ILE A 167 -0.09 -9.96 -11.15
CA ILE A 167 1.26 -10.40 -11.56
C ILE A 167 1.91 -11.19 -10.41
N PHE A 168 1.85 -10.66 -9.19
CA PHE A 168 2.38 -11.34 -8.02
C PHE A 168 1.68 -12.67 -7.76
N LEU A 169 0.35 -12.71 -7.79
CA LEU A 169 -0.43 -13.93 -7.57
C LEU A 169 -0.04 -15.02 -8.57
N ILE A 170 -0.02 -14.67 -9.87
CA ILE A 170 0.36 -15.60 -10.93
C ILE A 170 1.79 -16.10 -10.73
N ALA A 171 2.73 -15.21 -10.41
CA ALA A 171 4.12 -15.58 -10.20
C ALA A 171 4.30 -16.53 -8.99
N VAL A 172 3.60 -16.27 -7.89
CA VAL A 172 3.65 -17.14 -6.70
C VAL A 172 3.19 -18.56 -7.03
N PHE A 173 2.03 -18.70 -7.67
CA PHE A 173 1.50 -20.05 -7.98
C PHE A 173 2.23 -20.75 -9.12
N ALA A 174 2.82 -20.00 -10.07
CA ALA A 174 3.50 -20.58 -11.22
C ALA A 174 4.96 -20.95 -10.96
N PHE A 175 5.64 -20.29 -10.00
CA PHE A 175 7.08 -20.42 -9.87
C PHE A 175 7.56 -20.77 -8.45
N ILE A 176 6.74 -20.71 -7.41
CA ILE A 176 7.13 -21.11 -6.06
C ILE A 176 6.62 -22.53 -5.79
N HIS A 177 7.51 -23.52 -5.84
CA HIS A 177 7.17 -24.93 -5.61
C HIS A 177 7.94 -25.55 -4.42
N GLY A 178 8.94 -24.83 -3.88
CA GLY A 178 9.78 -25.30 -2.78
C GLY A 178 10.51 -24.18 -2.07
N GLN A 179 11.28 -24.54 -1.06
CA GLN A 179 12.09 -23.59 -0.28
C GLN A 179 13.21 -22.93 -1.10
N GLU A 180 13.64 -23.56 -2.18
CA GLU A 180 14.67 -23.01 -3.06
C GLU A 180 14.16 -21.82 -3.89
N ASP A 181 12.82 -21.67 -4.01
CA ASP A 181 12.18 -20.66 -4.82
C ASP A 181 11.85 -19.36 -4.05
N LEU A 182 12.37 -19.18 -2.83
CA LEU A 182 12.10 -18.01 -1.99
C LEU A 182 12.39 -16.67 -2.71
N TRP A 183 13.37 -16.66 -3.59
CA TRP A 183 13.79 -15.49 -4.37
C TRP A 183 12.70 -15.02 -5.35
N VAL A 184 11.79 -15.88 -5.76
CA VAL A 184 10.68 -15.54 -6.66
C VAL A 184 9.73 -14.54 -6.02
N TYR A 185 9.50 -14.63 -4.72
CA TYR A 185 8.59 -13.73 -4.00
C TYR A 185 9.01 -12.25 -4.11
N PRO A 186 10.22 -11.83 -3.67
CA PRO A 186 10.67 -10.45 -3.82
C PRO A 186 10.82 -10.02 -5.28
N LEU A 187 11.29 -10.90 -6.16
CA LEU A 187 11.44 -10.59 -7.58
C LEU A 187 10.09 -10.30 -8.24
N SER A 188 9.08 -11.14 -7.98
CA SER A 188 7.74 -10.96 -8.58
C SER A 188 7.10 -9.64 -8.16
N LEU A 189 7.19 -9.25 -6.90
CA LEU A 189 6.72 -7.95 -6.41
C LEU A 189 7.50 -6.80 -7.07
N SER A 190 8.83 -6.90 -7.12
CA SER A 190 9.69 -5.89 -7.72
C SER A 190 9.37 -5.66 -9.20
N VAL A 191 9.26 -6.72 -9.97
CA VAL A 191 8.88 -6.66 -11.39
C VAL A 191 7.48 -6.09 -11.55
N ALA A 192 6.51 -6.53 -10.75
CA ALA A 192 5.14 -6.06 -10.83
C ALA A 192 5.03 -4.55 -10.56
N TYR A 193 5.71 -4.04 -9.53
CA TYR A 193 5.73 -2.61 -9.24
C TYR A 193 6.45 -1.78 -10.30
N ILE A 194 7.59 -2.25 -10.84
CA ILE A 194 8.32 -1.56 -11.92
C ILE A 194 7.47 -1.49 -13.19
N VAL A 195 6.86 -2.60 -13.60
CA VAL A 195 5.97 -2.66 -14.78
C VAL A 195 4.80 -1.69 -14.60
N SER A 196 4.16 -1.69 -13.43
CA SER A 196 3.04 -0.79 -13.14
C SER A 196 3.47 0.67 -13.11
N ALA A 197 4.64 1.01 -12.58
CA ALA A 197 5.20 2.36 -12.62
C ALA A 197 5.44 2.81 -14.07
N PHE A 198 6.04 1.95 -14.89
CA PHE A 198 6.27 2.24 -16.31
C PHE A 198 4.96 2.50 -17.07
N ILE A 199 3.96 1.64 -16.87
CA ILE A 199 2.62 1.80 -17.45
C ILE A 199 1.98 3.12 -16.97
N SER A 200 2.09 3.44 -15.67
CA SER A 200 1.59 4.67 -15.08
C SER A 200 2.18 5.91 -15.74
N HIS A 201 3.51 5.97 -15.90
CA HIS A 201 4.17 7.09 -16.58
C HIS A 201 3.78 7.20 -18.05
N ARG A 202 3.68 6.07 -18.75
CA ARG A 202 3.25 6.04 -20.17
C ARG A 202 1.81 6.53 -20.33
N LEU A 203 0.95 6.15 -19.39
CA LEU A 203 -0.45 6.57 -19.39
C LEU A 203 -0.58 8.09 -19.11
N LEU A 204 0.13 8.63 -18.12
CA LEU A 204 0.16 10.08 -17.84
C LEU A 204 0.71 10.88 -19.03
N ARG A 205 1.72 10.36 -19.73
CA ARG A 205 2.23 10.96 -20.97
C ARG A 205 1.16 11.00 -22.06
N ARG A 206 0.40 9.91 -22.24
CA ARG A 206 -0.67 9.84 -23.25
C ARG A 206 -1.87 10.72 -22.89
N LEU A 207 -2.30 10.73 -21.64
CA LEU A 207 -3.51 11.44 -21.19
C LEU A 207 -3.32 12.95 -21.05
N LEU A 208 -2.15 13.38 -20.58
CA LEU A 208 -1.88 14.78 -20.19
C LEU A 208 -0.67 15.37 -20.92
N GLY A 209 0.06 14.56 -21.67
CA GLY A 209 1.30 14.98 -22.32
C GLY A 209 2.43 15.29 -21.32
N LEU A 210 2.37 14.72 -20.09
CA LEU A 210 3.40 14.92 -19.08
C LEU A 210 4.66 14.13 -19.47
N LYS A 211 5.81 14.79 -19.33
CA LYS A 211 7.11 14.18 -19.65
C LYS A 211 7.89 13.98 -18.36
N PHE A 212 8.48 12.81 -18.18
CA PHE A 212 9.42 12.56 -17.08
C PHE A 212 10.67 13.42 -17.32
N ARG A 213 10.96 14.30 -16.39
CA ARG A 213 12.13 15.20 -16.42
C ARG A 213 12.78 15.21 -15.04
N LEU A 214 14.06 15.50 -14.99
CA LEU A 214 14.77 15.71 -13.74
C LEU A 214 14.84 17.20 -13.42
N CYS A 215 14.68 17.55 -12.14
CA CYS A 215 14.87 18.91 -11.67
C CYS A 215 16.24 19.09 -11.01
N ARG A 216 16.67 20.35 -10.85
CA ARG A 216 17.92 20.69 -10.14
C ARG A 216 17.80 20.32 -8.65
N PHE A 217 18.88 19.88 -8.04
CA PHE A 217 18.96 19.47 -6.63
C PHE A 217 18.39 20.52 -5.66
N LYS A 218 18.55 21.81 -5.96
CA LYS A 218 17.97 22.92 -5.17
C LYS A 218 16.44 22.78 -4.98
N HIS A 219 15.72 22.30 -6.01
CA HIS A 219 14.27 22.07 -5.91
C HIS A 219 13.96 20.84 -5.05
N ILE A 220 14.79 19.78 -5.14
CA ILE A 220 14.67 18.58 -4.31
C ILE A 220 14.84 18.95 -2.84
N SER A 221 15.94 19.61 -2.47
CA SER A 221 16.23 20.02 -1.10
C SER A 221 15.15 20.95 -0.52
N LYS A 222 14.71 21.94 -1.31
CA LYS A 222 13.59 22.82 -0.89
C LYS A 222 12.31 22.00 -0.62
N ARG A 223 12.02 21.02 -1.49
CA ARG A 223 10.82 20.20 -1.36
C ARG A 223 10.87 19.31 -0.14
N LEU A 224 12.01 18.65 0.10
CA LEU A 224 12.23 17.83 1.30
C LEU A 224 12.02 18.64 2.59
N ARG A 225 12.55 19.86 2.65
CA ARG A 225 12.38 20.73 3.83
C ARG A 225 10.92 21.13 4.06
N ILE A 226 10.19 21.46 3.01
CA ILE A 226 8.76 21.88 3.13
C ILE A 226 7.87 20.72 3.56
N ASP A 227 8.09 19.53 3.01
CA ASP A 227 7.24 18.36 3.28
C ASP A 227 7.69 17.55 4.50
N PHE A 228 8.78 17.92 5.17
CA PHE A 228 9.34 17.21 6.31
C PHE A 228 8.31 16.94 7.43
N PRO A 229 7.46 17.91 7.86
CA PRO A 229 6.46 17.65 8.89
C PRO A 229 5.44 16.57 8.47
N ILE A 230 5.07 16.57 7.18
CA ILE A 230 4.15 15.57 6.64
C ILE A 230 4.82 14.20 6.50
N PHE A 231 6.12 14.19 6.14
CA PHE A 231 6.93 12.99 6.14
C PHE A 231 6.92 12.33 7.51
N ILE A 232 7.23 13.06 8.58
CA ILE A 232 7.22 12.50 9.95
C ILE A 232 5.86 11.92 10.29
N ASN A 233 4.77 12.64 10.00
CA ASN A 233 3.41 12.17 10.27
C ASN A 233 3.05 10.86 9.52
N GLN A 234 3.60 10.66 8.32
CA GLN A 234 3.37 9.44 7.52
C GLN A 234 4.37 8.32 7.83
N PHE A 235 5.59 8.67 8.21
CA PHE A 235 6.67 7.72 8.42
C PHE A 235 6.60 7.06 9.81
N VAL A 236 6.24 7.80 10.86
CA VAL A 236 6.12 7.26 12.22
C VAL A 236 5.15 6.08 12.30
N PRO A 237 3.93 6.11 11.71
CA PRO A 237 3.07 4.93 11.62
C PRO A 237 3.72 3.75 10.90
N THR A 238 4.51 4.00 9.86
CA THR A 238 5.24 2.93 9.15
C THR A 238 6.28 2.28 10.06
N LEU A 239 6.95 3.07 10.90
CA LEU A 239 7.91 2.53 11.86
C LEU A 239 7.21 1.58 12.83
N TYR A 240 6.24 2.03 13.62
CA TYR A 240 5.66 1.17 14.64
C TYR A 240 4.91 -0.04 14.06
N ASN A 241 4.28 0.08 12.90
CA ASN A 241 3.56 -1.03 12.26
C ASN A 241 4.47 -2.18 11.81
N ASN A 242 5.72 -1.89 11.45
CA ASN A 242 6.68 -2.90 10.99
C ASN A 242 7.67 -3.32 12.09
N THR A 243 7.79 -2.54 13.18
CA THR A 243 8.78 -2.75 14.24
C THR A 243 8.61 -4.10 14.94
N SER A 244 7.38 -4.52 15.21
CA SER A 244 7.14 -5.79 15.91
C SER A 244 7.72 -7.00 15.16
N GLY A 245 7.45 -7.11 13.85
CA GLY A 245 7.99 -8.19 13.03
C GLY A 245 9.51 -8.08 12.83
N PHE A 246 10.03 -6.85 12.74
CA PHE A 246 11.45 -6.59 12.59
C PHE A 246 12.24 -6.94 13.86
N ILE A 247 11.80 -6.47 15.05
CA ILE A 247 12.44 -6.81 16.33
C ILE A 247 12.37 -8.32 16.58
N LEU A 248 11.21 -8.94 16.32
CA LEU A 248 11.07 -10.38 16.47
C LEU A 248 12.12 -11.13 15.65
N GLY A 249 12.39 -10.69 14.42
CA GLY A 249 13.41 -11.30 13.55
C GLY A 249 14.86 -11.09 13.99
N LEU A 250 15.12 -10.13 14.89
CA LEU A 250 16.44 -9.93 15.48
C LEU A 250 16.71 -10.76 16.73
N VAL A 251 15.62 -11.14 17.47
CA VAL A 251 15.76 -11.75 18.80
C VAL A 251 15.21 -13.18 18.90
N ALA A 252 14.42 -13.60 17.93
CA ALA A 252 13.75 -14.91 17.94
C ALA A 252 14.08 -15.73 16.68
N PRO A 253 13.87 -17.07 16.71
CA PRO A 253 14.00 -17.90 15.52
C PRO A 253 13.14 -17.40 14.36
N ILE A 254 13.64 -17.54 13.14
CA ILE A 254 12.98 -16.99 11.94
C ILE A 254 11.58 -17.60 11.70
N SER A 255 11.36 -18.85 12.13
CA SER A 255 10.03 -19.50 12.11
C SER A 255 8.98 -18.72 12.91
N MET A 256 9.37 -18.16 14.05
CA MET A 256 8.48 -17.32 14.86
C MET A 256 8.05 -16.05 14.12
N VAL A 257 8.94 -15.44 13.32
CA VAL A 257 8.59 -14.31 12.44
C VAL A 257 7.56 -14.75 11.40
N GLY A 258 7.71 -15.95 10.85
CA GLY A 258 6.76 -16.50 9.89
C GLY A 258 5.37 -16.68 10.51
N ILE A 259 5.29 -17.32 11.65
CA ILE A 259 4.03 -17.53 12.38
C ILE A 259 3.38 -16.18 12.77
N TYR A 260 4.16 -15.26 13.36
CA TYR A 260 3.68 -13.94 13.75
C TYR A 260 3.13 -13.18 12.55
N SER A 261 3.88 -13.17 11.43
CA SER A 261 3.49 -12.44 10.22
C SER A 261 2.25 -13.04 9.56
N ALA A 262 2.09 -14.37 9.62
CA ALA A 262 0.90 -15.04 9.13
C ALA A 262 -0.34 -14.66 9.96
N ILE A 263 -0.24 -14.71 11.28
CA ILE A 263 -1.32 -14.29 12.19
C ILE A 263 -1.66 -12.82 12.00
N LYS A 264 -0.63 -11.96 11.95
CA LYS A 264 -0.80 -10.52 11.68
C LYS A 264 -1.51 -10.28 10.37
N LYS A 265 -1.16 -11.02 9.30
CA LYS A 265 -1.80 -10.88 7.99
C LYS A 265 -3.29 -11.20 8.03
N VAL A 266 -3.67 -12.23 8.78
CA VAL A 266 -5.09 -12.56 9.02
C VAL A 266 -5.77 -11.45 9.83
N ALA A 267 -5.14 -10.93 10.89
CA ALA A 267 -5.68 -9.82 11.66
C ALA A 267 -5.86 -8.54 10.81
N ASP A 268 -4.90 -8.21 9.94
CA ASP A 268 -4.96 -7.05 9.02
C ASP A 268 -6.16 -7.14 8.06
N ILE A 269 -6.61 -8.36 7.72
CA ILE A 269 -7.81 -8.59 6.93
C ILE A 269 -9.05 -8.07 7.67
N PHE A 270 -9.20 -8.40 8.96
CA PHE A 270 -10.33 -7.93 9.78
C PHE A 270 -10.29 -6.41 9.97
N VAL A 271 -9.11 -5.84 10.19
CA VAL A 271 -8.93 -4.37 10.29
C VAL A 271 -9.37 -3.70 8.97
N THR A 272 -8.98 -4.25 7.83
CA THR A 272 -9.36 -3.70 6.51
C THR A 272 -10.87 -3.76 6.27
N LEU A 273 -11.54 -4.84 6.69
CA LEU A 273 -13.00 -4.94 6.62
C LEU A 273 -13.68 -3.88 7.49
N THR A 274 -13.20 -3.68 8.71
CA THR A 274 -13.73 -2.66 9.63
C THR A 274 -13.58 -1.25 9.03
N ASP A 275 -12.44 -0.95 8.40
CA ASP A 275 -12.21 0.31 7.68
C ASP A 275 -13.20 0.52 6.53
N LEU A 276 -13.51 -0.52 5.77
CA LEU A 276 -14.49 -0.45 4.69
C LEU A 276 -15.89 -0.14 5.22
N PHE A 277 -16.32 -0.82 6.28
CA PHE A 277 -17.61 -0.56 6.93
C PHE A 277 -17.68 0.86 7.48
N THR A 278 -16.63 1.31 8.15
CA THR A 278 -16.56 2.66 8.72
C THR A 278 -16.71 3.72 7.63
N ARG A 279 -15.99 3.58 6.52
CA ARG A 279 -16.07 4.51 5.36
C ARG A 279 -17.44 4.49 4.67
N ALA A 280 -18.11 3.33 4.62
CA ALA A 280 -19.44 3.21 4.03
C ALA A 280 -20.52 3.87 4.90
N ILE A 281 -20.41 3.78 6.21
CA ILE A 281 -21.43 4.28 7.17
C ILE A 281 -21.21 5.76 7.49
N PHE A 282 -19.95 6.24 7.48
CA PHE A 282 -19.58 7.60 7.87
C PHE A 282 -20.42 8.71 7.20
N PRO A 283 -20.67 8.71 5.87
CA PRO A 283 -21.49 9.74 5.23
C PRO A 283 -22.95 9.76 5.74
N ASN A 284 -23.50 8.60 6.10
CA ASN A 284 -24.84 8.49 6.64
C ASN A 284 -24.94 9.02 8.08
N ILE A 285 -23.89 8.80 8.87
CA ILE A 285 -23.80 9.31 10.25
C ILE A 285 -23.74 10.84 10.24
N VAL A 286 -22.91 11.43 9.37
CA VAL A 286 -22.77 12.89 9.26
C VAL A 286 -24.09 13.57 8.82
N ARG A 287 -24.88 12.90 7.98
CA ARG A 287 -26.19 13.40 7.53
C ARG A 287 -27.31 13.28 8.57
N ASN A 288 -27.26 12.29 9.45
CA ASN A 288 -28.32 11.96 10.40
C ASN A 288 -27.75 11.80 11.81
N GLN A 289 -27.47 12.91 12.47
CA GLN A 289 -26.91 12.93 13.83
C GLN A 289 -27.80 12.22 14.88
N GLU A 290 -29.12 12.22 14.69
CA GLU A 290 -30.06 11.49 15.57
C GLU A 290 -29.85 9.98 15.57
N LYS A 291 -29.32 9.42 14.47
CA LYS A 291 -29.03 7.97 14.35
C LYS A 291 -27.61 7.61 14.81
N PHE A 292 -26.80 8.58 15.22
CA PHE A 292 -25.41 8.37 15.66
C PHE A 292 -25.28 7.28 16.71
N ASN A 293 -26.11 7.34 17.76
CA ASN A 293 -26.09 6.36 18.86
C ASN A 293 -26.42 4.94 18.41
N ARG A 294 -27.28 4.78 17.40
CA ARG A 294 -27.64 3.47 16.85
C ARG A 294 -26.50 2.90 16.00
N TYR A 295 -25.88 3.73 15.17
CA TYR A 295 -24.74 3.31 14.35
C TYR A 295 -23.48 3.05 15.17
N SER A 296 -23.22 3.87 16.22
CA SER A 296 -22.07 3.66 17.11
C SER A 296 -22.19 2.36 17.91
N ARG A 297 -23.39 2.04 18.44
CA ARG A 297 -23.63 0.75 19.10
C ARG A 297 -23.45 -0.44 18.14
N GLY A 298 -23.94 -0.32 16.89
CA GLY A 298 -23.72 -1.35 15.86
C GLY A 298 -22.24 -1.55 15.55
N MET A 299 -21.46 -0.48 15.43
CA MET A 299 -20.02 -0.55 15.19
C MET A 299 -19.26 -1.17 16.37
N ILE A 300 -19.63 -0.81 17.61
CA ILE A 300 -19.06 -1.41 18.81
C ILE A 300 -19.41 -2.90 18.87
N ALA A 301 -20.65 -3.29 18.61
CA ALA A 301 -21.07 -4.69 18.60
C ALA A 301 -20.32 -5.52 17.52
N ILE A 302 -20.14 -4.96 16.31
CA ILE A 302 -19.34 -5.58 15.25
C ILE A 302 -17.88 -5.68 15.69
N GLY A 303 -17.30 -4.63 16.27
CA GLY A 303 -15.93 -4.65 16.79
C GLY A 303 -15.72 -5.72 17.88
N LEU A 304 -16.66 -5.85 18.83
CA LEU A 304 -16.63 -6.89 19.85
C LEU A 304 -16.76 -8.28 19.25
N LEU A 305 -17.63 -8.48 18.28
CA LEU A 305 -17.77 -9.75 17.55
C LEU A 305 -16.46 -10.14 16.86
N TYR A 306 -15.79 -9.18 16.21
CA TYR A 306 -14.47 -9.40 15.58
C TYR A 306 -13.37 -9.71 16.59
N CYS A 307 -13.41 -9.17 17.80
CA CYS A 307 -12.45 -9.51 18.86
C CYS A 307 -12.70 -10.92 19.42
N LEU A 308 -13.94 -11.40 19.44
CA LEU A 308 -14.28 -12.73 19.96
C LEU A 308 -13.93 -13.86 18.97
N LEU A 309 -14.07 -13.64 17.66
CA LEU A 309 -13.78 -14.63 16.62
C LEU A 309 -12.35 -15.21 16.69
N PRO A 310 -11.27 -14.39 16.80
CA PRO A 310 -9.91 -14.92 16.92
C PRO A 310 -9.68 -15.70 18.21
N ILE A 311 -10.37 -15.36 19.28
CA ILE A 311 -10.27 -16.05 20.58
C ILE A 311 -10.88 -17.46 20.46
N GLU A 312 -12.00 -17.60 19.79
CA GLU A 312 -12.64 -18.91 19.56
C GLU A 312 -11.83 -19.77 18.60
N ILE A 313 -11.28 -19.19 17.52
CA ILE A 313 -10.40 -19.90 16.57
C ILE A 313 -9.12 -20.37 17.31
N GLY A 314 -8.52 -19.53 18.15
CA GLY A 314 -7.38 -19.88 18.97
C GLY A 314 -7.69 -21.02 19.98
N ARG A 315 -8.86 -20.98 20.61
CA ARG A 315 -9.33 -22.04 21.52
C ARG A 315 -9.57 -23.36 20.80
N ALA A 316 -10.19 -23.33 19.61
CA ALA A 316 -10.42 -24.52 18.80
C ALA A 316 -9.09 -25.18 18.38
N SER A 317 -8.12 -24.38 17.90
CA SER A 317 -6.79 -24.88 17.53
C SER A 317 -5.98 -25.44 18.71
N CYS A 318 -6.17 -24.91 19.91
CA CYS A 318 -5.54 -25.47 21.12
C CYS A 318 -6.21 -26.78 21.57
N ARG A 319 -7.50 -26.96 21.31
CA ARG A 319 -8.26 -28.15 21.72
C ARG A 319 -7.99 -29.37 20.84
N GLU A 320 -7.58 -29.18 19.59
CA GLU A 320 -7.19 -30.26 18.66
C GLU A 320 -5.75 -30.74 18.88
N ARG A 321 -4.95 -30.11 19.75
CA ARG A 321 -3.55 -30.51 20.03
C ARG A 321 -3.37 -31.18 21.41
N VAL A 322 -4.45 -31.43 22.15
CA VAL A 322 -4.49 -32.27 23.36
C VAL A 322 -5.24 -33.55 23.06
#